data_983a5602f1f9b3faaa7914e5bf3f513c
#
_entry.id   983a5602f1f9b3faaa7914e5bf3f513c
#
_cell.length_a   1.000
_cell.length_b   1.000
_cell.length_c   1.000
_cell.angle_alpha   90.00
_cell.angle_beta   90.00
_cell.angle_gamma   90.00
#
_symmetry.space_group_name_H-M   'P 1'
#
loop_
_entity.id
_entity.type
_entity.pdbx_description
1 polymer ?
#
loop_
_entity_poly.entity_id
_entity_poly.type
_entity_poly.pdbx_seq_one_letter_code
_entity_poly.pdbx_strand_id
1 'polypeptide(L)'
;MTLEEKIETTKIYSYAGKLSVEQPIINERPFRHMTPNVTAVSLLGGGNIAMPGEVSFAHNGILFLDEMLEFPSRALEQLRVPLSDRKINLVRKGKSVVFPAKFILIGA
;
A
#
# COMPACT_ATOMS: atom_id res chain seq x y z
N MET A 1 -3.34 -12.31 12.11
CA MET A 1 -2.70 -12.74 10.85
C MET A 1 -1.98 -14.05 11.03
N THR A 2 -1.92 -14.84 9.97
CA THR A 2 -1.08 -16.04 9.94
C THR A 2 0.39 -15.62 9.97
N LEU A 3 1.29 -16.58 10.23
CA LEU A 3 2.73 -16.30 10.20
C LEU A 3 3.16 -15.82 8.82
N GLU A 4 2.65 -16.44 7.77
CA GLU A 4 2.94 -16.05 6.39
C GLU A 4 2.52 -14.61 6.10
N GLU A 5 1.33 -14.23 6.53
CA GLU A 5 0.85 -12.86 6.38
C GLU A 5 1.70 -11.85 7.16
N LYS A 6 2.12 -12.21 8.37
CA LYS A 6 3.02 -11.35 9.17
C LYS A 6 4.35 -11.12 8.47
N ILE A 7 4.90 -12.17 7.87
CA ILE A 7 6.17 -12.07 7.15
C ILE A 7 6.02 -11.18 5.93
N GLU A 8 4.97 -11.38 5.13
CA GLU A 8 4.70 -10.55 3.95
C GLU A 8 4.57 -9.07 4.32
N THR A 9 3.77 -8.79 5.33
CA THR A 9 3.51 -7.42 5.78
C THR A 9 4.79 -6.78 6.33
N THR A 10 5.53 -7.52 7.13
CA THR A 10 6.78 -7.04 7.72
C THR A 10 7.81 -6.70 6.64
N LYS A 11 7.90 -7.52 5.58
CA LYS A 11 8.83 -7.27 4.47
C LYS A 11 8.56 -5.92 3.79
N ILE A 12 7.29 -5.58 3.58
CA ILE A 12 6.92 -4.30 2.96
C ILE A 12 7.40 -3.14 3.82
N TYR A 13 7.11 -3.18 5.12
CA TYR A 13 7.50 -2.12 6.05
C TYR A 13 9.01 -2.05 6.23
N SER A 14 9.69 -3.21 6.23
CA SER A 14 11.15 -3.27 6.31
C SER A 14 11.79 -2.64 5.08
N TYR A 15 11.28 -2.98 3.90
CA TYR A 15 11.78 -2.43 2.65
C TYR A 15 11.68 -0.90 2.63
N ALA A 16 10.61 -0.35 3.19
CA ALA A 16 10.37 1.09 3.24
C ALA A 16 11.07 1.78 4.42
N GLY A 17 11.77 1.04 5.27
CA GLY A 17 12.46 1.62 6.43
C GLY A 17 11.52 2.07 7.53
N LYS A 18 10.33 1.46 7.64
CA LYS A 18 9.30 1.87 8.60
C LYS A 18 9.23 1.00 9.86
N LEU A 19 10.13 0.03 10.01
CA LEU A 19 10.21 -0.76 11.24
C LEU A 19 11.06 -0.01 12.27
N SER A 20 10.82 -0.31 13.55
CA SER A 20 11.57 0.28 14.65
C SER A 20 12.14 -0.83 15.55
N VAL A 21 13.03 -0.45 16.45
CA VAL A 21 13.59 -1.39 17.45
C VAL A 21 12.45 -1.90 18.34
N GLU A 22 11.48 -1.03 18.65
CA GLU A 22 10.32 -1.37 19.49
C GLU A 22 9.31 -2.25 18.75
N GLN A 23 9.26 -2.16 17.41
CA GLN A 23 8.34 -2.94 16.61
C GLN A 23 9.05 -3.49 15.37
N PRO A 24 9.88 -4.55 15.56
CA PRO A 24 10.61 -5.15 14.44
C PRO A 24 9.75 -6.03 13.53
N ILE A 25 8.56 -6.39 13.97
CA ILE A 25 7.63 -7.26 13.24
C ILE A 25 6.24 -6.63 13.29
N ILE A 26 5.54 -6.66 12.15
CA ILE A 26 4.15 -6.22 12.08
C ILE A 26 3.27 -7.41 12.46
N ASN A 27 2.61 -7.32 13.61
CA ASN A 27 1.79 -8.40 14.17
C ASN A 27 0.30 -8.26 13.89
N GLU A 28 -0.17 -7.05 13.67
CA GLU A 28 -1.59 -6.76 13.47
C GLU A 28 -1.84 -6.36 12.02
N ARG A 29 -3.08 -6.58 11.56
CA ARG A 29 -3.48 -6.14 10.23
C ARG A 29 -3.36 -4.64 10.13
N PRO A 30 -2.66 -4.12 9.11
CA PRO A 30 -2.51 -2.68 8.95
C PRO A 30 -3.84 -1.98 8.74
N PHE A 31 -3.93 -0.76 9.23
CA PHE A 31 -5.02 0.15 8.94
C PHE A 31 -4.42 1.46 8.44
N ARG A 32 -4.67 1.78 7.17
CA ARG A 32 -4.12 3.00 6.57
C ARG A 32 -5.26 3.96 6.28
N HIS A 33 -5.11 5.19 6.74
CA HIS A 33 -6.10 6.25 6.59
C HIS A 33 -5.58 7.27 5.58
N MET A 34 -6.38 7.56 4.56
CA MET A 34 -6.00 8.51 3.53
C MET A 34 -7.03 9.61 3.37
N THR A 35 -6.56 10.79 3.01
CA THR A 35 -7.38 11.96 2.72
C THR A 35 -7.26 12.33 1.23
N PRO A 36 -8.14 13.20 0.68
CA PRO A 36 -8.21 13.44 -0.76
C PRO A 36 -6.97 14.08 -1.41
N ASN A 37 -6.07 14.69 -0.64
CA ASN A 37 -4.87 15.33 -1.20
C ASN A 37 -3.72 14.36 -1.44
N VAL A 38 -4.04 13.13 -1.78
CA VAL A 38 -3.07 12.07 -2.05
C VAL A 38 -2.46 12.21 -3.44
N THR A 39 -1.18 11.87 -3.58
CA THR A 39 -0.51 11.77 -4.88
C THR A 39 -0.53 10.32 -5.37
N ALA A 40 -0.33 10.10 -6.68
CA ALA A 40 -0.25 8.76 -7.25
C ALA A 40 0.92 7.97 -6.63
N VAL A 41 2.07 8.62 -6.42
CA VAL A 41 3.24 7.98 -5.82
C VAL A 41 2.95 7.56 -4.38
N SER A 42 2.29 8.43 -3.61
CA SER A 42 1.91 8.14 -2.24
C SER A 42 0.91 6.97 -2.17
N LEU A 43 -0.02 6.90 -3.12
CA LEU A 43 -1.07 5.88 -3.14
C LEU A 43 -0.55 4.53 -3.62
N LEU A 44 0.08 4.50 -4.77
CA LEU A 44 0.45 3.26 -5.46
C LEU A 44 1.91 2.88 -5.26
N GLY A 45 2.74 3.83 -4.91
CA GLY A 45 4.17 3.65 -4.85
C GLY A 45 4.87 4.21 -6.07
N GLY A 46 6.18 4.27 -6.04
CA GLY A 46 6.99 4.78 -7.13
C GLY A 46 8.20 5.56 -6.66
N GLY A 47 8.55 6.61 -7.40
CA GLY A 47 9.75 7.40 -7.17
C GLY A 47 10.92 6.91 -8.00
N ASN A 48 12.08 7.58 -7.89
CA ASN A 48 13.29 7.19 -8.62
C ASN A 48 13.77 5.80 -8.24
N ILE A 49 13.69 5.50 -6.93
CA ILE A 49 13.86 4.16 -6.41
C ILE A 49 12.45 3.66 -6.12
N ALA A 50 12.07 2.53 -6.71
CA ALA A 50 10.72 2.01 -6.56
C ALA A 50 10.42 1.69 -5.10
N MET A 51 9.50 2.45 -4.48
CA MET A 51 9.08 2.28 -3.10
C MET A 51 7.60 1.93 -3.04
N PRO A 52 7.17 1.15 -2.02
CA PRO A 52 5.76 0.84 -1.87
C PRO A 52 4.95 2.08 -1.46
N GLY A 53 3.68 2.10 -1.86
CA GLY A 53 2.74 3.15 -1.48
C GLY A 53 1.72 2.65 -0.46
N GLU A 54 0.69 3.45 -0.21
CA GLU A 54 -0.32 3.15 0.81
C GLU A 54 -1.07 1.85 0.54
N VAL A 55 -1.31 1.49 -0.73
CA VAL A 55 -1.97 0.23 -1.07
C VAL A 55 -1.15 -0.97 -0.60
N SER A 56 0.17 -0.87 -0.64
CA SER A 56 1.05 -1.94 -0.17
C SER A 56 1.21 -1.92 1.36
N PHE A 57 1.24 -0.74 1.97
CA PHE A 57 1.23 -0.64 3.43
C PHE A 57 -0.08 -1.16 4.03
N ALA A 58 -1.15 -1.17 3.24
CA ALA A 58 -2.44 -1.73 3.66
C ALA A 58 -2.55 -3.24 3.36
N HIS A 59 -1.51 -3.85 2.80
CA HIS A 59 -1.50 -5.28 2.47
C HIS A 59 -1.87 -6.12 3.70
N ASN A 60 -2.80 -7.04 3.52
CA ASN A 60 -3.39 -7.87 4.57
C ASN A 60 -4.21 -7.09 5.59
N GLY A 61 -4.60 -5.85 5.27
CA GLY A 61 -5.34 -4.98 6.16
C GLY A 61 -6.40 -4.15 5.45
N ILE A 62 -6.56 -2.92 5.89
CA ILE A 62 -7.60 -2.01 5.43
C ILE A 62 -6.98 -0.71 4.93
N LEU A 63 -7.46 -0.27 3.76
CA LEU A 63 -7.22 1.08 3.25
C LEU A 63 -8.54 1.86 3.40
N PHE A 64 -8.53 2.86 4.27
CA PHE A 64 -9.71 3.69 4.54
C PHE A 64 -9.56 5.04 3.86
N LEU A 65 -10.53 5.38 3.01
CA LEU A 65 -10.58 6.66 2.32
C LEU A 65 -11.57 7.58 3.02
N ASP A 66 -11.05 8.55 3.75
CA ASP A 66 -11.87 9.56 4.41
C ASP A 66 -12.26 10.62 3.37
N GLU A 67 -13.52 11.07 3.41
CA GLU A 67 -14.06 12.01 2.42
C GLU A 67 -13.90 11.45 0.99
N MET A 68 -14.33 10.22 0.79
CA MET A 68 -14.13 9.50 -0.46
C MET A 68 -14.64 10.25 -1.68
N LEU A 69 -15.76 10.96 -1.55
CA LEU A 69 -16.34 11.71 -2.67
C LEU A 69 -15.48 12.90 -3.10
N GLU A 70 -14.57 13.36 -2.26
CA GLU A 70 -13.66 14.46 -2.57
C GLU A 70 -12.38 14.00 -3.26
N PHE A 71 -12.15 12.68 -3.35
CA PHE A 71 -10.98 12.17 -4.04
C PHE A 71 -11.08 12.45 -5.54
N PRO A 72 -9.97 12.81 -6.19
CA PRO A 72 -9.96 12.94 -7.65
C PRO A 72 -10.40 11.61 -8.30
N SER A 73 -11.22 11.68 -9.35
CA SER A 73 -11.65 10.48 -10.08
C SER A 73 -10.47 9.63 -10.54
N ARG A 74 -9.38 10.30 -10.92
CA ARG A 74 -8.16 9.63 -11.37
C ARG A 74 -7.56 8.74 -10.27
N ALA A 75 -7.56 9.22 -9.02
CA ALA A 75 -7.04 8.44 -7.90
C ALA A 75 -7.89 7.20 -7.66
N LEU A 76 -9.20 7.35 -7.69
CA LEU A 76 -10.12 6.23 -7.51
C LEU A 76 -9.97 5.20 -8.64
N GLU A 77 -9.79 5.67 -9.87
CA GLU A 77 -9.56 4.78 -11.02
C GLU A 77 -8.27 3.99 -10.85
N GLN A 78 -7.23 4.62 -10.36
CA GLN A 78 -5.94 3.95 -10.18
C GLN A 78 -5.99 2.82 -9.15
N LEU A 79 -6.95 2.86 -8.21
CA LEU A 79 -7.14 1.79 -7.24
C LEU A 79 -7.70 0.50 -7.84
N ARG A 80 -8.27 0.56 -9.04
CA ARG A 80 -8.86 -0.63 -9.68
C ARG A 80 -7.84 -1.73 -9.92
N VAL A 81 -6.62 -1.37 -10.32
CA VAL A 81 -5.58 -2.34 -10.63
C VAL A 81 -5.19 -3.15 -9.38
N PRO A 82 -4.77 -2.51 -8.26
CA PRO A 82 -4.41 -3.30 -7.08
C PRO A 82 -5.60 -4.01 -6.44
N LEU A 83 -6.82 -3.47 -6.55
CA LEU A 83 -8.00 -4.17 -6.05
C LEU A 83 -8.24 -5.48 -6.81
N SER A 84 -8.00 -5.48 -8.12
CA SER A 84 -8.17 -6.66 -8.97
C SER A 84 -6.97 -7.59 -8.87
N ASP A 85 -5.76 -7.05 -9.02
CA ASP A 85 -4.53 -7.84 -9.14
C ASP A 85 -3.92 -8.20 -7.80
N ARG A 86 -4.28 -7.51 -6.73
CA ARG A 86 -3.74 -7.67 -5.37
C ARG A 86 -2.24 -7.42 -5.28
N LYS A 87 -1.72 -6.65 -6.22
CA LYS A 87 -0.31 -6.28 -6.29
C LYS A 87 -0.13 -5.04 -7.15
N ILE A 88 1.00 -4.38 -6.98
CA ILE A 88 1.43 -3.25 -7.80
C ILE A 88 2.74 -3.63 -8.47
N ASN A 89 2.82 -3.42 -9.78
CA ASN A 89 4.03 -3.64 -10.56
C ASN A 89 4.60 -2.28 -10.96
N LEU A 90 5.81 -1.98 -10.48
CA LEU A 90 6.50 -0.73 -10.77
C LEU A 90 7.69 -1.01 -11.66
N VAL A 91 7.79 -0.29 -12.78
CA VAL A 91 8.92 -0.42 -13.71
C VAL A 91 9.78 0.85 -13.60
N ARG A 92 11.06 0.69 -13.27
CA ARG A 92 12.03 1.77 -13.12
C ARG A 92 13.36 1.36 -13.73
N LYS A 93 13.86 2.18 -14.67
CA LYS A 93 15.16 1.94 -15.34
C LYS A 93 15.29 0.53 -15.92
N GLY A 94 14.21 0.04 -16.54
CA GLY A 94 14.19 -1.30 -17.14
C GLY A 94 14.04 -2.44 -16.14
N LYS A 95 13.91 -2.15 -14.86
CA LYS A 95 13.68 -3.17 -13.83
C LYS A 95 12.23 -3.13 -13.37
N SER A 96 11.69 -4.31 -13.12
CA SER A 96 10.32 -4.47 -12.63
C SER A 96 10.36 -4.87 -11.16
N VAL A 97 9.62 -4.13 -10.32
CA VAL A 97 9.50 -4.42 -8.89
C VAL A 97 8.02 -4.63 -8.59
N VAL A 98 7.69 -5.73 -7.92
CA VAL A 98 6.31 -6.06 -7.57
C VAL A 98 6.16 -5.98 -6.06
N PHE A 99 5.18 -5.19 -5.62
CA PHE A 99 4.79 -5.14 -4.20
C PHE A 99 3.40 -5.73 -4.05
N PRO A 100 3.17 -6.59 -3.04
CA PRO A 100 1.82 -7.08 -2.78
C PRO A 100 0.93 -5.94 -2.29
N ALA A 101 -0.36 -6.02 -2.60
CA ALA A 101 -1.34 -5.01 -2.24
C ALA A 101 -2.73 -5.65 -2.13
N LYS A 102 -2.86 -6.60 -1.22
CA LYS A 102 -4.13 -7.27 -0.94
C LYS A 102 -4.77 -6.58 0.26
N PHE A 103 -5.75 -5.72 0.02
CA PHE A 103 -6.37 -4.93 1.06
C PHE A 103 -7.88 -4.86 0.89
N ILE A 104 -8.57 -4.51 1.97
CA ILE A 104 -9.99 -4.20 1.94
C ILE A 104 -10.11 -2.68 1.83
N LEU A 105 -10.86 -2.22 0.84
CA LEU A 105 -11.11 -0.78 0.64
C LEU A 105 -12.40 -0.39 1.33
N ILE A 106 -12.31 0.61 2.20
CA ILE A 106 -13.48 1.18 2.88
C ILE A 106 -13.46 2.68 2.65
N GLY A 107 -14.60 3.23 2.24
CA GLY A 107 -14.75 4.66 2.01
C GLY A 107 -15.86 5.25 2.86
N ALA A 108 -15.68 6.50 3.23
CA ALA A 108 -16.71 7.24 3.98
C ALA A 108 -16.92 8.63 3.39
#